data_07c9cba533e897183dd4ab329198d7ca
#
_entry.id   07c9cba533e897183dd4ab329198d7ca
#
_cell.length_a   1.000
_cell.length_b   1.000
_cell.length_c   1.000
_cell.angle_alpha   90.00
_cell.angle_beta   90.00
_cell.angle_gamma   90.00
#
_symmetry.space_group_name_H-M   'P 1'
#
loop_
_entity.id
_entity.type
_entity.pdbx_description
1 polymer ?
#
loop_
_entity_poly.entity_id
_entity_poly.type
_entity_poly.pdbx_seq_one_letter_code
_entity_poly.pdbx_strand_id
1 'polypeptide(L)'
;MVQKKDADDLDYSSVLVLTLFASLVVYLVLFFSADYFAVVYKKSLLVPVFRVMGLVLFINSFKSVLLARISSRLEFKLFFVATLIGTVVSAFVGIIMALEGFGAWALVAQYMTNCAIDTLVLSICSKYKPRFNVSKTRLKGLFRFGSKIYLSSIITVLHDEIRPLVVGTKFSTKDLALYTKGESFPQLLNSSVSDTLAAVLFPVMAQVQDDKDEVRNITRRFMSTASFIIFPAMVGLFAVADKFVSVLLTEKWLPIVPYIRIFCLSYMFEFIHIGNLQAIKAIGRSDVVLKLEITRNLPRQSKCPRAWQGRRRCQ
;
A
#
# COMPACT_ATOMS: atom_id res chain seq x y z
N MET A 1 -13.49 6.98 9.75
CA MET A 1 -14.71 7.02 8.94
C MET A 1 -15.40 5.65 8.94
N VAL A 2 -14.80 4.62 8.38
CA VAL A 2 -15.40 3.27 8.30
C VAL A 2 -15.77 2.69 9.67
N GLN A 3 -15.02 3.00 10.71
CA GLN A 3 -15.25 2.56 12.09
C GLN A 3 -16.47 3.25 12.77
N LYS A 4 -16.85 4.46 12.34
CA LYS A 4 -17.96 5.20 12.94
C LYS A 4 -19.28 4.71 12.32
N LYS A 5 -20.13 3.99 13.10
CA LYS A 5 -21.39 3.40 12.63
C LYS A 5 -22.37 4.45 12.05
N ASP A 6 -22.38 5.67 12.64
CA ASP A 6 -23.25 6.77 12.23
C ASP A 6 -22.46 7.92 11.60
N ALA A 7 -21.66 7.61 10.56
CA ALA A 7 -20.90 8.62 9.83
C ALA A 7 -21.83 9.41 8.91
N ASP A 8 -22.06 10.68 9.25
CA ASP A 8 -22.87 11.62 8.47
C ASP A 8 -22.11 12.24 7.29
N ASP A 9 -22.82 12.80 6.33
CA ASP A 9 -22.25 13.55 5.21
C ASP A 9 -21.35 14.72 5.65
N LEU A 10 -21.59 15.28 6.85
CA LEU A 10 -20.72 16.29 7.49
C LEU A 10 -19.36 15.72 7.91
N ASP A 11 -19.32 14.48 8.38
CA ASP A 11 -18.08 13.82 8.75
C ASP A 11 -17.21 13.56 7.50
N TYR A 12 -17.82 13.05 6.41
CA TYR A 12 -17.14 12.85 5.12
C TYR A 12 -16.60 14.16 4.55
N SER A 13 -17.38 15.24 4.61
CA SER A 13 -16.98 16.57 4.15
C SER A 13 -15.83 17.15 4.98
N SER A 14 -15.87 16.98 6.31
CA SER A 14 -14.81 17.44 7.19
C SER A 14 -13.47 16.72 6.93
N VAL A 15 -13.52 15.40 6.66
CA VAL A 15 -12.33 14.63 6.30
C VAL A 15 -11.81 15.01 4.91
N LEU A 16 -12.70 15.28 3.96
CA LEU A 16 -12.30 15.75 2.62
C LEU A 16 -11.47 17.04 2.72
N VAL A 17 -11.94 18.02 3.48
CA VAL A 17 -11.20 19.28 3.66
C VAL A 17 -9.86 19.06 4.35
N LEU A 18 -9.80 18.18 5.37
CA LEU A 18 -8.56 17.83 6.04
C LEU A 18 -7.55 17.14 5.10
N THR A 19 -8.01 16.17 4.32
CA THR A 19 -7.14 15.44 3.38
C THR A 19 -6.69 16.34 2.24
N LEU A 20 -7.52 17.24 1.74
CA LEU A 20 -7.13 18.25 0.75
C LEU A 20 -6.08 19.21 1.30
N PHE A 21 -6.24 19.69 2.55
CA PHE A 21 -5.25 20.54 3.18
C PHE A 21 -3.92 19.78 3.38
N ALA A 22 -3.96 18.54 3.86
CA ALA A 22 -2.77 17.72 3.99
C ALA A 22 -2.09 17.48 2.63
N SER A 23 -2.86 17.21 1.58
CA SER A 23 -2.34 17.04 0.21
C SER A 23 -1.69 18.32 -0.31
N LEU A 24 -2.26 19.48 0.00
CA LEU A 24 -1.66 20.78 -0.36
C LEU A 24 -0.30 20.96 0.30
N VAL A 25 -0.19 20.68 1.60
CA VAL A 25 1.09 20.78 2.32
C VAL A 25 2.14 19.84 1.73
N VAL A 26 1.77 18.57 1.50
CA VAL A 26 2.69 17.59 0.92
C VAL A 26 3.07 17.99 -0.52
N TYR A 27 2.10 18.46 -1.30
CA TYR A 27 2.36 18.94 -2.66
C TYR A 27 3.36 20.12 -2.69
N LEU A 28 3.21 21.08 -1.79
CA LEU A 28 4.16 22.21 -1.70
C LEU A 28 5.56 21.71 -1.33
N VAL A 29 5.68 20.79 -0.38
CA VAL A 29 6.97 20.19 -0.04
C VAL A 29 7.58 19.50 -1.24
N LEU A 30 6.82 18.69 -1.97
CA LEU A 30 7.29 18.01 -3.19
C LEU A 30 7.65 19.01 -4.29
N PHE A 31 6.85 20.05 -4.48
CA PHE A 31 7.07 21.08 -5.49
C PHE A 31 8.40 21.80 -5.32
N PHE A 32 8.71 22.21 -4.07
CA PHE A 32 9.98 22.90 -3.76
C PHE A 32 11.17 21.93 -3.67
N SER A 33 10.96 20.67 -3.29
CA SER A 33 12.03 19.68 -3.24
C SER A 33 12.38 19.08 -4.61
N ALA A 34 11.52 19.27 -5.64
CA ALA A 34 11.72 18.70 -6.97
C ALA A 34 13.06 19.14 -7.61
N ASP A 35 13.42 20.40 -7.45
CA ASP A 35 14.69 20.94 -7.98
C ASP A 35 15.90 20.29 -7.30
N TYR A 36 15.85 20.07 -5.98
CA TYR A 36 16.89 19.38 -5.24
C TYR A 36 17.10 17.94 -5.74
N PHE A 37 16.00 17.18 -5.94
CA PHE A 37 16.08 15.83 -6.46
C PHE A 37 16.62 15.78 -7.89
N ALA A 38 16.25 16.74 -8.74
CA ALA A 38 16.77 16.82 -10.11
C ALA A 38 18.30 17.00 -10.14
N VAL A 39 18.83 17.81 -9.23
CA VAL A 39 20.29 17.99 -9.07
C VAL A 39 20.96 16.71 -8.57
N VAL A 40 20.41 16.07 -7.55
CA VAL A 40 20.98 14.84 -6.97
C VAL A 40 21.01 13.70 -8.00
N TYR A 41 19.93 13.52 -8.76
CA TYR A 41 19.84 12.47 -9.79
C TYR A 41 20.38 12.89 -11.15
N LYS A 42 20.83 14.14 -11.30
CA LYS A 42 21.37 14.70 -12.58
C LYS A 42 20.41 14.54 -13.76
N LYS A 43 19.10 14.68 -13.52
CA LYS A 43 18.03 14.52 -14.52
C LYS A 43 17.02 15.66 -14.40
N SER A 44 17.09 16.65 -15.31
CA SER A 44 16.17 17.80 -15.34
C SER A 44 14.70 17.40 -15.57
N LEU A 45 14.44 16.27 -16.25
CA LEU A 45 13.09 15.75 -16.50
C LEU A 45 12.34 15.43 -15.20
N LEU A 46 13.03 15.19 -14.08
CA LEU A 46 12.39 14.88 -12.81
C LEU A 46 11.57 16.05 -12.27
N VAL A 47 11.98 17.29 -12.50
CA VAL A 47 11.25 18.49 -11.98
C VAL A 47 9.80 18.51 -12.47
N PRO A 48 9.53 18.56 -13.79
CA PRO A 48 8.15 18.58 -14.27
C PRO A 48 7.39 17.31 -13.93
N VAL A 49 8.03 16.14 -13.92
CA VAL A 49 7.40 14.87 -13.55
C VAL A 49 6.94 14.92 -12.08
N PHE A 50 7.78 15.33 -11.13
CA PHE A 50 7.38 15.44 -9.72
C PHE A 50 6.25 16.44 -9.50
N ARG A 51 6.30 17.58 -10.18
CA ARG A 51 5.26 18.62 -10.07
C ARG A 51 3.91 18.12 -10.59
N VAL A 52 3.89 17.45 -11.72
CA VAL A 52 2.67 16.90 -12.31
C VAL A 52 2.14 15.71 -11.51
N MET A 53 3.01 14.76 -11.13
CA MET A 53 2.62 13.62 -10.31
C MET A 53 2.10 14.04 -8.93
N GLY A 54 2.58 15.15 -8.38
CA GLY A 54 2.08 15.70 -7.13
C GLY A 54 0.59 16.08 -7.18
N LEU A 55 0.03 16.41 -8.35
CA LEU A 55 -1.40 16.70 -8.51
C LEU A 55 -2.29 15.49 -8.21
N VAL A 56 -1.76 14.28 -8.35
CA VAL A 56 -2.47 13.03 -8.00
C VAL A 56 -2.89 13.01 -6.53
N LEU A 57 -2.14 13.69 -5.63
CA LEU A 57 -2.50 13.79 -4.21
C LEU A 57 -3.89 14.39 -4.00
N PHE A 58 -4.27 15.40 -4.79
CA PHE A 58 -5.59 16.01 -4.72
C PHE A 58 -6.68 15.05 -5.22
N ILE A 59 -6.43 14.35 -6.34
CA ILE A 59 -7.36 13.35 -6.88
C ILE A 59 -7.56 12.24 -5.85
N ASN A 60 -6.48 11.73 -5.24
CA ASN A 60 -6.54 10.69 -4.21
C ASN A 60 -7.24 11.14 -2.93
N SER A 61 -7.23 12.43 -2.59
CA SER A 61 -8.00 12.96 -1.46
C SER A 61 -9.50 12.80 -1.67
N PHE A 62 -10.01 13.09 -2.86
CA PHE A 62 -11.40 12.81 -3.22
C PHE A 62 -11.69 11.31 -3.23
N LYS A 63 -10.83 10.53 -3.90
CA LYS A 63 -10.98 9.07 -3.99
C LYS A 63 -11.05 8.42 -2.61
N SER A 64 -10.22 8.84 -1.66
CA SER A 64 -10.16 8.26 -0.31
C SER A 64 -11.48 8.40 0.46
N VAL A 65 -12.17 9.53 0.32
CA VAL A 65 -13.47 9.78 0.97
C VAL A 65 -14.56 8.93 0.32
N LEU A 66 -14.58 8.85 -1.02
CA LEU A 66 -15.53 7.99 -1.75
C LEU A 66 -15.33 6.51 -1.37
N LEU A 67 -14.08 6.05 -1.31
CA LEU A 67 -13.75 4.68 -0.89
C LEU A 67 -14.18 4.40 0.55
N ALA A 68 -13.97 5.34 1.48
CA ALA A 68 -14.43 5.17 2.87
C ALA A 68 -15.95 5.00 2.95
N ARG A 69 -16.72 5.74 2.14
CA ARG A 69 -18.18 5.63 2.07
C ARG A 69 -18.64 4.30 1.46
N ILE A 70 -18.04 3.90 0.33
CA ILE A 70 -18.34 2.65 -0.35
C ILE A 70 -18.00 1.45 0.53
N SER A 71 -16.84 1.52 1.18
CA SER A 71 -16.37 0.50 2.11
C SER A 71 -17.27 0.35 3.35
N SER A 72 -17.76 1.47 3.92
CA SER A 72 -18.70 1.42 5.05
C SER A 72 -20.07 0.82 4.70
N ARG A 73 -20.46 0.90 3.41
CA ARG A 73 -21.70 0.31 2.88
C ARG A 73 -21.51 -1.07 2.28
N LEU A 74 -20.26 -1.59 2.26
CA LEU A 74 -19.88 -2.87 1.64
C LEU A 74 -20.24 -2.98 0.14
N GLU A 75 -20.32 -1.84 -0.56
CA GLU A 75 -20.65 -1.76 -1.98
C GLU A 75 -19.41 -2.02 -2.88
N PHE A 76 -18.71 -3.11 -2.65
CA PHE A 76 -17.43 -3.41 -3.34
C PHE A 76 -17.55 -3.59 -4.85
N LYS A 77 -18.77 -3.90 -5.35
CA LYS A 77 -19.04 -3.98 -6.79
C LYS A 77 -18.74 -2.66 -7.51
N LEU A 78 -19.11 -1.53 -6.89
CA LEU A 78 -18.84 -0.20 -7.45
C LEU A 78 -17.34 0.08 -7.52
N PHE A 79 -16.60 -0.30 -6.47
CA PHE A 79 -15.14 -0.19 -6.44
C PHE A 79 -14.51 -1.01 -7.56
N PHE A 80 -14.91 -2.28 -7.72
CA PHE A 80 -14.39 -3.15 -8.77
C PHE A 80 -14.62 -2.58 -10.18
N VAL A 81 -15.84 -2.13 -10.48
CA VAL A 81 -16.18 -1.55 -11.79
C VAL A 81 -15.35 -0.29 -12.06
N ALA A 82 -15.22 0.60 -11.07
CA ALA A 82 -14.45 1.82 -11.23
C ALA A 82 -12.98 1.51 -11.54
N THR A 83 -12.36 0.62 -10.74
CA THR A 83 -10.96 0.24 -10.93
C THR A 83 -10.75 -0.48 -12.27
N LEU A 84 -11.68 -1.34 -12.70
CA LEU A 84 -11.60 -2.01 -14.00
C LEU A 84 -11.61 -1.01 -15.15
N ILE A 85 -12.57 -0.08 -15.17
CA ILE A 85 -12.66 0.95 -16.20
C ILE A 85 -11.40 1.85 -16.18
N GLY A 86 -10.98 2.31 -15.00
CA GLY A 86 -9.79 3.14 -14.84
C GLY A 86 -8.53 2.45 -15.36
N THR A 87 -8.35 1.17 -15.03
CA THR A 87 -7.18 0.39 -15.46
C THR A 87 -7.18 0.18 -16.98
N VAL A 88 -8.31 -0.19 -17.58
CA VAL A 88 -8.40 -0.41 -19.03
C VAL A 88 -8.13 0.89 -19.79
N VAL A 89 -8.82 1.98 -19.44
CA VAL A 89 -8.63 3.27 -20.12
C VAL A 89 -7.21 3.80 -19.96
N SER A 90 -6.64 3.72 -18.75
CA SER A 90 -5.28 4.18 -18.50
C SER A 90 -4.23 3.33 -19.24
N ALA A 91 -4.47 2.03 -19.40
CA ALA A 91 -3.58 1.16 -20.19
C ALA A 91 -3.55 1.60 -21.65
N PHE A 92 -4.69 1.90 -22.26
CA PHE A 92 -4.74 2.41 -23.62
C PHE A 92 -4.01 3.75 -23.75
N VAL A 93 -4.23 4.70 -22.84
CA VAL A 93 -3.54 5.99 -22.87
C VAL A 93 -2.01 5.80 -22.73
N GLY A 94 -1.58 4.95 -21.79
CA GLY A 94 -0.16 4.67 -21.59
C GLY A 94 0.50 4.02 -22.80
N ILE A 95 -0.17 3.04 -23.44
CA ILE A 95 0.34 2.36 -24.64
C ILE A 95 0.45 3.34 -25.81
N ILE A 96 -0.60 4.13 -26.08
CA ILE A 96 -0.59 5.10 -27.20
C ILE A 96 0.56 6.10 -27.01
N MET A 97 0.68 6.72 -25.83
CA MET A 97 1.75 7.67 -25.56
C MET A 97 3.14 7.04 -25.59
N ALA A 98 3.27 5.77 -25.19
CA ALA A 98 4.55 5.07 -25.29
C ALA A 98 4.94 4.81 -26.75
N LEU A 99 3.98 4.45 -27.60
CA LEU A 99 4.20 4.26 -29.05
C LEU A 99 4.55 5.56 -29.78
N GLU A 100 3.99 6.69 -29.34
CA GLU A 100 4.33 8.02 -29.86
C GLU A 100 5.68 8.56 -29.32
N GLY A 101 6.38 7.80 -28.45
CA GLY A 101 7.73 8.14 -28.00
C GLY A 101 7.80 9.13 -26.85
N PHE A 102 6.70 9.39 -26.11
CA PHE A 102 6.71 10.30 -24.94
C PHE A 102 7.53 9.80 -23.75
N GLY A 103 8.10 8.60 -23.78
CA GLY A 103 9.01 8.07 -22.78
C GLY A 103 8.38 8.07 -21.37
N ALA A 104 9.02 8.75 -20.40
CA ALA A 104 8.54 8.79 -19.02
C ALA A 104 7.16 9.43 -18.86
N TRP A 105 6.77 10.34 -19.75
CA TRP A 105 5.46 10.98 -19.73
C TRP A 105 4.30 10.02 -20.01
N ALA A 106 4.53 8.94 -20.73
CA ALA A 106 3.53 7.88 -20.92
C ALA A 106 3.12 7.24 -19.59
N LEU A 107 4.09 7.00 -18.69
CA LEU A 107 3.81 6.46 -17.35
C LEU A 107 3.08 7.47 -16.46
N VAL A 108 3.46 8.74 -16.53
CA VAL A 108 2.79 9.84 -15.81
C VAL A 108 1.34 9.95 -16.23
N ALA A 109 1.08 10.00 -17.54
CA ALA A 109 -0.25 10.09 -18.11
C ALA A 109 -1.09 8.86 -17.78
N GLN A 110 -0.53 7.65 -17.89
CA GLN A 110 -1.19 6.41 -17.49
C GLN A 110 -1.66 6.46 -16.04
N TYR A 111 -0.78 6.81 -15.11
CA TYR A 111 -1.09 6.85 -13.68
C TYR A 111 -2.13 7.93 -13.35
N MET A 112 -1.97 9.13 -13.90
CA MET A 112 -2.94 10.23 -13.71
C MET A 112 -4.32 9.89 -14.25
N THR A 113 -4.37 9.31 -15.46
CA THR A 113 -5.64 8.87 -16.08
C THR A 113 -6.31 7.80 -15.25
N ASN A 114 -5.56 6.83 -14.74
CA ASN A 114 -6.09 5.80 -13.86
C ASN A 114 -6.76 6.43 -12.63
N CYS A 115 -6.03 7.27 -11.88
CA CYS A 115 -6.55 7.92 -10.68
C CYS A 115 -7.76 8.82 -10.98
N ALA A 116 -7.74 9.55 -12.10
CA ALA A 116 -8.82 10.45 -12.49
C ALA A 116 -10.09 9.68 -12.87
N ILE A 117 -9.98 8.67 -13.73
CA ILE A 117 -11.10 7.84 -14.16
C ILE A 117 -11.71 7.08 -12.98
N ASP A 118 -10.90 6.43 -12.15
CA ASP A 118 -11.37 5.78 -10.94
C ASP A 118 -12.20 6.72 -10.08
N THR A 119 -11.67 7.93 -9.83
CA THR A 119 -12.36 8.92 -8.98
C THR A 119 -13.65 9.43 -9.61
N LEU A 120 -13.65 9.66 -10.93
CA LEU A 120 -14.83 10.09 -11.66
C LEU A 120 -15.92 9.01 -11.62
N VAL A 121 -15.59 7.77 -11.94
CA VAL A 121 -16.57 6.66 -11.93
C VAL A 121 -17.13 6.45 -10.52
N LEU A 122 -16.27 6.46 -9.49
CA LEU A 122 -16.71 6.35 -8.08
C LEU A 122 -17.62 7.53 -7.69
N SER A 123 -17.31 8.75 -8.13
CA SER A 123 -18.11 9.93 -7.85
C SER A 123 -19.51 9.85 -8.48
N ILE A 124 -19.59 9.43 -9.73
CA ILE A 124 -20.86 9.25 -10.46
C ILE A 124 -21.70 8.14 -9.81
N CYS A 125 -21.08 6.98 -9.56
CA CYS A 125 -21.79 5.81 -9.03
C CYS A 125 -22.21 5.98 -7.57
N SER A 126 -21.42 6.64 -6.74
CA SER A 126 -21.73 6.83 -5.31
C SER A 126 -22.82 7.87 -5.05
N LYS A 127 -23.22 8.65 -6.07
CA LYS A 127 -24.17 9.78 -5.95
C LYS A 127 -23.84 10.74 -4.80
N TYR A 128 -22.58 10.77 -4.38
CA TYR A 128 -22.13 11.64 -3.30
C TYR A 128 -21.81 13.03 -3.81
N LYS A 129 -22.47 14.02 -3.23
CA LYS A 129 -22.18 15.44 -3.49
C LYS A 129 -21.37 15.98 -2.31
N PRO A 130 -20.07 16.22 -2.47
CA PRO A 130 -19.25 16.77 -1.38
C PRO A 130 -19.77 18.16 -0.97
N ARG A 131 -20.00 18.35 0.32
CA ARG A 131 -20.35 19.64 0.90
C ARG A 131 -19.12 20.12 1.69
N PHE A 132 -18.71 21.37 1.49
CA PHE A 132 -17.54 21.94 2.17
C PHE A 132 -17.86 22.47 3.60
N ASN A 133 -18.80 21.84 4.29
CA ASN A 133 -19.12 22.18 5.66
C ASN A 133 -18.21 21.44 6.63
N VAL A 134 -17.50 22.18 7.48
CA VAL A 134 -16.52 21.64 8.42
C VAL A 134 -17.00 21.80 9.86
N SER A 135 -17.06 20.72 10.60
CA SER A 135 -17.28 20.76 12.05
C SER A 135 -15.97 20.53 12.81
N LYS A 136 -15.44 21.59 13.42
CA LYS A 136 -14.16 21.55 14.19
C LYS A 136 -14.18 20.50 15.31
N THR A 137 -15.31 20.32 15.99
CA THR A 137 -15.43 19.37 17.11
C THR A 137 -15.33 17.93 16.63
N ARG A 138 -16.02 17.59 15.52
CA ARG A 138 -15.98 16.25 14.91
C ARG A 138 -14.61 15.95 14.32
N LEU A 139 -13.98 16.96 13.71
CA LEU A 139 -12.65 16.85 13.12
C LEU A 139 -11.59 16.47 14.16
N LYS A 140 -11.65 17.02 15.38
CA LYS A 140 -10.69 16.72 16.46
C LYS A 140 -10.73 15.24 16.88
N GLY A 141 -11.91 14.64 16.96
CA GLY A 141 -12.07 13.20 17.28
C GLY A 141 -11.50 12.29 16.17
N LEU A 142 -11.86 12.59 14.92
CA LEU A 142 -11.38 11.85 13.74
C LEU A 142 -9.87 12.00 13.56
N PHE A 143 -9.33 13.18 13.79
CA PHE A 143 -7.89 13.45 13.71
C PHE A 143 -7.10 12.67 14.78
N ARG A 144 -7.60 12.61 16.03
CA ARG A 144 -6.94 11.88 17.12
C ARG A 144 -6.78 10.38 16.82
N PHE A 145 -7.77 9.77 16.18
CA PHE A 145 -7.69 8.36 15.76
C PHE A 145 -6.85 8.21 14.49
N GLY A 146 -7.14 9.01 13.47
CA GLY A 146 -6.51 8.95 12.15
C GLY A 146 -5.01 9.27 12.19
N SER A 147 -4.58 10.23 13.01
CA SER A 147 -3.15 10.59 13.12
C SER A 147 -2.29 9.45 13.65
N LYS A 148 -2.79 8.65 14.59
CA LYS A 148 -2.06 7.49 15.10
C LYS A 148 -1.92 6.38 14.03
N ILE A 149 -2.98 6.14 13.27
CA ILE A 149 -2.94 5.20 12.15
C ILE A 149 -2.00 5.70 11.05
N TYR A 150 -2.07 7.00 10.72
CA TYR A 150 -1.21 7.60 9.72
C TYR A 150 0.28 7.54 10.11
N LEU A 151 0.59 7.86 11.37
CA LEU A 151 1.96 7.76 11.89
C LEU A 151 2.46 6.30 11.87
N SER A 152 1.62 5.34 12.23
CA SER A 152 1.92 3.91 12.13
C SER A 152 2.23 3.51 10.68
N SER A 153 1.44 4.00 9.72
CA SER A 153 1.67 3.71 8.29
C SER A 153 2.98 4.32 7.76
N ILE A 154 3.33 5.55 8.20
CA ILE A 154 4.63 6.15 7.86
C ILE A 154 5.78 5.30 8.37
N ILE A 155 5.70 4.83 9.63
CA ILE A 155 6.75 3.98 10.22
C ILE A 155 6.91 2.68 9.43
N THR A 156 5.81 2.07 9.02
CA THR A 156 5.82 0.83 8.22
C THR A 156 6.46 1.08 6.85
N VAL A 157 6.03 2.12 6.13
CA VAL A 157 6.61 2.46 4.81
C VAL A 157 8.10 2.77 4.92
N LEU A 158 8.50 3.58 5.91
CA LEU A 158 9.92 3.87 6.13
C LEU A 158 10.73 2.60 6.42
N HIS A 159 10.18 1.68 7.20
CA HIS A 159 10.85 0.41 7.49
C HIS A 159 11.01 -0.46 6.24
N ASP A 160 9.98 -0.55 5.41
CA ASP A 160 10.00 -1.37 4.20
C ASP A 160 10.96 -0.79 3.15
N GLU A 161 11.00 0.53 2.99
CA GLU A 161 11.92 1.22 2.07
C GLU A 161 13.38 1.26 2.56
N ILE A 162 13.62 1.24 3.87
CA ILE A 162 14.98 1.20 4.42
C ILE A 162 15.70 -0.12 4.07
N ARG A 163 15.00 -1.24 3.99
CA ARG A 163 15.61 -2.53 3.67
C ARG A 163 16.31 -2.54 2.30
N PRO A 164 15.63 -2.19 1.19
CA PRO A 164 16.29 -2.07 -0.11
C PRO A 164 17.43 -1.05 -0.11
N LEU A 165 17.26 0.09 0.59
CA LEU A 165 18.31 1.11 0.68
C LEU A 165 19.57 0.59 1.36
N VAL A 166 19.44 -0.14 2.48
CA VAL A 166 20.59 -0.74 3.18
C VAL A 166 21.28 -1.79 2.31
N VAL A 167 20.50 -2.61 1.59
CA VAL A 167 21.08 -3.59 0.65
C VAL A 167 21.81 -2.87 -0.48
N GLY A 168 21.21 -1.84 -1.07
CA GLY A 168 21.82 -1.08 -2.17
C GLY A 168 23.06 -0.28 -1.79
N THR A 169 23.19 0.14 -0.51
CA THR A 169 24.36 0.88 -0.03
C THR A 169 25.51 -0.01 0.43
N LYS A 170 25.21 -1.21 0.94
CA LYS A 170 26.21 -2.15 1.48
C LYS A 170 26.65 -3.24 0.50
N PHE A 171 25.83 -3.54 -0.48
CA PHE A 171 26.05 -4.57 -1.48
C PHE A 171 26.02 -3.97 -2.90
N SER A 172 26.22 -4.78 -3.91
CA SER A 172 26.20 -4.31 -5.28
C SER A 172 24.77 -4.01 -5.78
N THR A 173 24.68 -3.16 -6.81
CA THR A 173 23.39 -2.92 -7.52
C THR A 173 22.78 -4.22 -8.05
N LYS A 174 23.62 -5.19 -8.41
CA LYS A 174 23.19 -6.52 -8.84
C LYS A 174 22.51 -7.28 -7.70
N ASP A 175 23.09 -7.26 -6.50
CA ASP A 175 22.51 -7.94 -5.34
C ASP A 175 21.18 -7.31 -4.92
N LEU A 176 21.10 -5.97 -4.98
CA LEU A 176 19.84 -5.25 -4.76
C LEU A 176 18.77 -5.68 -5.78
N ALA A 177 19.12 -5.78 -7.05
CA ALA A 177 18.18 -6.21 -8.09
C ALA A 177 17.70 -7.66 -7.87
N LEU A 178 18.61 -8.56 -7.46
CA LEU A 178 18.28 -9.95 -7.13
C LEU A 178 17.37 -10.03 -5.91
N TYR A 179 17.66 -9.25 -4.86
CA TYR A 179 16.86 -9.18 -3.64
C TYR A 179 15.44 -8.68 -3.95
N THR A 180 15.31 -7.49 -4.54
CA THR A 180 14.02 -6.85 -4.81
C THR A 180 13.17 -7.65 -5.80
N LYS A 181 13.79 -8.25 -6.83
CA LYS A 181 13.08 -9.08 -7.79
C LYS A 181 12.66 -10.42 -7.19
N GLY A 182 13.50 -11.01 -6.33
CA GLY A 182 13.17 -12.23 -5.62
C GLY A 182 12.02 -12.04 -4.61
N GLU A 183 11.92 -10.86 -3.98
CA GLU A 183 10.84 -10.49 -3.07
C GLU A 183 9.52 -10.25 -3.81
N SER A 184 9.56 -9.67 -5.01
CA SER A 184 8.37 -9.18 -5.72
C SER A 184 7.32 -10.24 -6.01
N PHE A 185 7.70 -11.50 -6.32
CA PHE A 185 6.74 -12.56 -6.65
C PHE A 185 5.99 -13.09 -5.42
N PRO A 186 6.66 -13.49 -4.31
CA PRO A 186 5.96 -13.87 -3.09
C PRO A 186 5.11 -12.73 -2.53
N GLN A 187 5.59 -11.50 -2.59
CA GLN A 187 4.86 -10.31 -2.18
C GLN A 187 3.58 -10.11 -2.99
N LEU A 188 3.65 -10.25 -4.32
CA LEU A 188 2.49 -10.11 -5.21
C LEU A 188 1.40 -11.14 -4.89
N LEU A 189 1.76 -12.40 -4.66
CA LEU A 189 0.81 -13.44 -4.27
C LEU A 189 0.19 -13.14 -2.90
N ASN A 190 1.01 -12.75 -1.92
CA ASN A 190 0.53 -12.45 -0.59
C ASN A 190 -0.39 -11.22 -0.58
N SER A 191 0.01 -10.13 -1.22
CA SER A 191 -0.78 -8.89 -1.26
C SER A 191 -2.10 -9.09 -1.99
N SER A 192 -2.12 -9.81 -3.12
CA SER A 192 -3.34 -10.10 -3.87
C SER A 192 -4.43 -10.76 -3.01
N VAL A 193 -4.04 -11.68 -2.12
CA VAL A 193 -4.97 -12.36 -1.22
C VAL A 193 -5.24 -11.53 0.03
N SER A 194 -4.18 -11.12 0.72
CA SER A 194 -4.27 -10.47 2.03
C SER A 194 -4.92 -9.08 1.96
N ASP A 195 -4.60 -8.27 0.95
CA ASP A 195 -5.17 -6.93 0.80
C ASP A 195 -6.64 -6.99 0.40
N THR A 196 -7.00 -7.92 -0.48
CA THR A 196 -8.40 -8.14 -0.87
C THR A 196 -9.25 -8.57 0.33
N LEU A 197 -8.76 -9.52 1.11
CA LEU A 197 -9.46 -9.98 2.30
C LEU A 197 -9.49 -8.89 3.38
N ALA A 198 -8.40 -8.15 3.59
CA ALA A 198 -8.34 -7.06 4.57
C ALA A 198 -9.26 -5.89 4.23
N ALA A 199 -9.45 -5.59 2.94
CA ALA A 199 -10.36 -4.56 2.49
C ALA A 199 -11.82 -4.83 2.88
N VAL A 200 -12.21 -6.10 2.91
CA VAL A 200 -13.55 -6.53 3.35
C VAL A 200 -13.62 -6.71 4.86
N LEU A 201 -12.56 -7.23 5.47
CA LEU A 201 -12.50 -7.59 6.88
C LEU A 201 -12.73 -6.40 7.82
N PHE A 202 -12.04 -5.30 7.58
CA PHE A 202 -12.12 -4.12 8.43
C PHE A 202 -13.54 -3.51 8.50
N PRO A 203 -14.25 -3.25 7.39
CA PRO A 203 -15.62 -2.74 7.42
C PRO A 203 -16.61 -3.69 8.09
N VAL A 204 -16.48 -5.01 7.86
CA VAL A 204 -17.34 -6.02 8.47
C VAL A 204 -17.14 -6.04 10.00
N MET A 205 -15.90 -6.08 10.47
CA MET A 205 -15.58 -6.03 11.88
C MET A 205 -16.00 -4.71 12.54
N ALA A 206 -15.92 -3.60 11.82
CA ALA A 206 -16.33 -2.30 12.34
C ALA A 206 -17.85 -2.21 12.60
N GLN A 207 -18.66 -2.95 11.86
CA GLN A 207 -20.11 -3.02 12.07
C GLN A 207 -20.47 -3.76 13.37
N VAL A 208 -19.66 -4.75 13.77
CA VAL A 208 -19.87 -5.58 14.98
C VAL A 208 -18.85 -5.28 16.08
N GLN A 209 -18.23 -4.10 16.07
CA GLN A 209 -17.12 -3.74 16.97
C GLN A 209 -17.43 -3.84 18.47
N ASP A 210 -18.72 -3.77 18.86
CA ASP A 210 -19.18 -3.85 20.24
C ASP A 210 -19.26 -5.30 20.73
N ASP A 211 -19.35 -6.27 19.82
CA ASP A 211 -19.35 -7.71 20.11
C ASP A 211 -17.96 -8.31 19.86
N LYS A 212 -17.21 -8.49 20.94
CA LYS A 212 -15.84 -9.01 20.89
C LYS A 212 -15.77 -10.47 20.42
N ASP A 213 -16.80 -11.25 20.72
CA ASP A 213 -16.82 -12.66 20.32
C ASP A 213 -17.08 -12.79 18.82
N GLU A 214 -17.96 -11.94 18.27
CA GLU A 214 -18.16 -11.91 16.83
C GLU A 214 -16.92 -11.40 16.08
N VAL A 215 -16.27 -10.33 16.55
CA VAL A 215 -14.98 -9.88 15.98
C VAL A 215 -13.95 -11.01 16.00
N ARG A 216 -13.86 -11.79 17.09
CA ARG A 216 -12.97 -12.95 17.21
C ARG A 216 -13.32 -14.06 16.20
N ASN A 217 -14.59 -14.34 16.02
CA ASN A 217 -15.08 -15.35 15.07
C ASN A 217 -14.75 -14.96 13.62
N ILE A 218 -14.98 -13.71 13.26
CA ILE A 218 -14.63 -13.16 11.95
C ILE A 218 -13.11 -13.25 11.73
N THR A 219 -12.31 -12.89 12.74
CA THR A 219 -10.84 -13.01 12.67
C THR A 219 -10.40 -14.45 12.43
N ARG A 220 -11.01 -15.43 13.14
CA ARG A 220 -10.69 -16.86 12.95
C ARG A 220 -11.05 -17.35 11.55
N ARG A 221 -12.23 -16.98 11.03
CA ARG A 221 -12.65 -17.32 9.67
C ARG A 221 -11.70 -16.73 8.63
N PHE A 222 -11.30 -15.46 8.81
CA PHE A 222 -10.29 -14.83 7.96
C PHE A 222 -8.99 -15.62 7.96
N MET A 223 -8.44 -15.93 9.14
CA MET A 223 -7.18 -16.66 9.27
C MET A 223 -7.26 -18.05 8.62
N SER A 224 -8.38 -18.77 8.80
CA SER A 224 -8.59 -20.07 8.17
C SER A 224 -8.64 -19.98 6.65
N THR A 225 -9.39 -19.01 6.11
CA THR A 225 -9.53 -18.82 4.66
C THR A 225 -8.20 -18.35 4.04
N ALA A 226 -7.53 -17.39 4.66
CA ALA A 226 -6.24 -16.89 4.18
C ALA A 226 -5.17 -17.99 4.20
N SER A 227 -5.09 -18.78 5.28
CA SER A 227 -4.14 -19.89 5.37
C SER A 227 -4.39 -20.98 4.30
N PHE A 228 -5.66 -21.30 4.03
CA PHE A 228 -6.03 -22.27 3.02
C PHE A 228 -5.61 -21.86 1.60
N ILE A 229 -5.52 -20.56 1.31
CA ILE A 229 -5.11 -20.05 -0.01
C ILE A 229 -3.59 -19.79 -0.03
N ILE A 230 -3.07 -19.10 1.00
CA ILE A 230 -1.67 -18.62 1.00
C ILE A 230 -0.69 -19.78 1.16
N PHE A 231 -0.94 -20.76 2.04
CA PHE A 231 -0.01 -21.86 2.24
C PHE A 231 0.22 -22.69 0.97
N PRO A 232 -0.82 -23.21 0.27
CA PRO A 232 -0.59 -23.93 -0.97
C PRO A 232 0.07 -23.07 -2.05
N ALA A 233 -0.30 -21.79 -2.18
CA ALA A 233 0.27 -20.89 -3.16
C ALA A 233 1.77 -20.65 -2.91
N MET A 234 2.17 -20.40 -1.65
CA MET A 234 3.57 -20.18 -1.28
C MET A 234 4.41 -21.44 -1.38
N VAL A 235 3.88 -22.60 -0.93
CA VAL A 235 4.56 -23.90 -1.07
C VAL A 235 4.68 -24.26 -2.55
N GLY A 236 3.64 -24.02 -3.34
CA GLY A 236 3.67 -24.22 -4.79
C GLY A 236 4.75 -23.37 -5.46
N LEU A 237 4.78 -22.06 -5.19
CA LEU A 237 5.83 -21.17 -5.73
C LEU A 237 7.22 -21.59 -5.27
N PHE A 238 7.39 -21.96 -4.00
CA PHE A 238 8.65 -22.46 -3.44
C PHE A 238 9.15 -23.68 -4.19
N ALA A 239 8.28 -24.65 -4.48
CA ALA A 239 8.62 -25.91 -5.15
C ALA A 239 8.99 -25.71 -6.62
N VAL A 240 8.25 -24.85 -7.33
CA VAL A 240 8.45 -24.64 -8.77
C VAL A 240 9.37 -23.46 -9.10
N ALA A 241 9.97 -22.78 -8.10
CA ALA A 241 10.71 -21.54 -8.25
C ALA A 241 11.77 -21.56 -9.36
N ASP A 242 12.52 -22.66 -9.51
CA ASP A 242 13.54 -22.77 -10.56
C ASP A 242 12.93 -22.71 -11.96
N LYS A 243 11.91 -23.55 -12.19
CA LYS A 243 11.21 -23.61 -13.49
C LYS A 243 10.42 -22.33 -13.76
N PHE A 244 9.79 -21.78 -12.73
CA PHE A 244 9.07 -20.51 -12.81
C PHE A 244 9.98 -19.38 -13.29
N VAL A 245 11.17 -19.26 -12.71
CA VAL A 245 12.14 -18.22 -13.08
C VAL A 245 12.71 -18.45 -14.49
N SER A 246 13.05 -19.69 -14.84
CA SER A 246 13.62 -19.99 -16.16
C SER A 246 12.63 -19.70 -17.30
N VAL A 247 11.34 -19.97 -17.10
CA VAL A 247 10.30 -19.74 -18.11
C VAL A 247 9.90 -18.26 -18.20
N LEU A 248 9.71 -17.57 -17.07
CA LEU A 248 9.22 -16.19 -17.07
C LEU A 248 10.31 -15.12 -17.22
N LEU A 249 11.50 -15.37 -16.67
CA LEU A 249 12.55 -14.34 -16.57
C LEU A 249 13.81 -14.70 -17.34
N THR A 250 13.94 -15.90 -17.86
CA THR A 250 15.15 -16.45 -18.48
C THR A 250 16.20 -16.93 -17.47
N GLU A 251 17.14 -17.76 -17.94
CA GLU A 251 18.20 -18.37 -17.11
C GLU A 251 19.10 -17.37 -16.41
N LYS A 252 19.26 -16.17 -16.96
CA LYS A 252 20.04 -15.08 -16.36
C LYS A 252 19.56 -14.71 -14.92
N TRP A 253 18.29 -14.95 -14.64
CA TRP A 253 17.66 -14.62 -13.35
C TRP A 253 17.61 -15.77 -12.35
N LEU A 254 18.12 -16.97 -12.67
CA LEU A 254 18.19 -18.10 -11.75
C LEU A 254 18.79 -17.77 -10.37
N PRO A 255 19.76 -16.83 -10.23
CA PRO A 255 20.27 -16.43 -8.91
C PRO A 255 19.24 -15.82 -7.98
N ILE A 256 18.00 -15.47 -8.43
CA ILE A 256 16.92 -14.98 -7.54
C ILE A 256 16.19 -16.11 -6.81
N VAL A 257 16.30 -17.36 -7.25
CA VAL A 257 15.55 -18.49 -6.70
C VAL A 257 15.71 -18.66 -5.19
N PRO A 258 16.92 -18.60 -4.61
CA PRO A 258 17.09 -18.67 -3.16
C PRO A 258 16.32 -17.55 -2.43
N TYR A 259 16.28 -16.33 -3.00
CA TYR A 259 15.53 -15.21 -2.43
C TYR A 259 14.03 -15.49 -2.49
N ILE A 260 13.49 -15.94 -3.63
CA ILE A 260 12.07 -16.32 -3.76
C ILE A 260 11.71 -17.34 -2.67
N ARG A 261 12.51 -18.39 -2.48
CA ARG A 261 12.25 -19.44 -1.49
C ARG A 261 12.21 -18.90 -0.06
N ILE A 262 13.17 -18.04 0.31
CA ILE A 262 13.22 -17.41 1.64
C ILE A 262 12.00 -16.49 1.85
N PHE A 263 11.65 -15.70 0.83
CA PHE A 263 10.49 -14.82 0.92
C PHE A 263 9.16 -15.56 0.94
N CYS A 264 9.03 -16.69 0.23
CA CYS A 264 7.84 -17.55 0.35
C CYS A 264 7.62 -17.98 1.80
N LEU A 265 8.67 -18.42 2.51
CA LEU A 265 8.57 -18.79 3.92
C LEU A 265 8.24 -17.59 4.83
N SER A 266 8.77 -16.41 4.52
CA SER A 266 8.50 -15.20 5.29
C SER A 266 7.06 -14.71 5.12
N TYR A 267 6.59 -14.59 3.88
CA TYR A 267 5.24 -14.10 3.56
C TYR A 267 4.14 -15.10 3.89
N MET A 268 4.47 -16.39 4.04
CA MET A 268 3.52 -17.44 4.39
C MET A 268 2.73 -17.14 5.68
N PHE A 269 3.31 -16.38 6.63
CA PHE A 269 2.71 -16.05 7.92
C PHE A 269 2.23 -14.59 8.05
N GLU A 270 2.39 -13.77 7.02
CA GLU A 270 2.08 -12.33 7.09
C GLU A 270 0.58 -12.06 7.32
N PHE A 271 -0.31 -12.92 6.77
CA PHE A 271 -1.76 -12.78 6.96
C PHE A 271 -2.19 -12.80 8.43
N ILE A 272 -1.43 -13.48 9.32
CA ILE A 272 -1.71 -13.51 10.76
C ILE A 272 -1.57 -12.10 11.35
N HIS A 273 -0.52 -11.38 10.94
CA HIS A 273 -0.32 -10.00 11.36
C HIS A 273 -1.44 -9.09 10.83
N ILE A 274 -1.78 -9.21 9.56
CA ILE A 274 -2.81 -8.40 8.90
C ILE A 274 -4.17 -8.60 9.59
N GLY A 275 -4.60 -9.85 9.83
CA GLY A 275 -5.87 -10.15 10.48
C GLY A 275 -5.98 -9.58 11.89
N ASN A 276 -4.95 -9.75 12.71
CA ASN A 276 -4.90 -9.18 14.06
C ASN A 276 -4.91 -7.65 14.05
N LEU A 277 -4.17 -7.04 13.11
CA LEU A 277 -4.12 -5.58 12.98
C LEU A 277 -5.48 -4.99 12.61
N GLN A 278 -6.22 -5.64 11.68
CA GLN A 278 -7.56 -5.21 11.29
C GLN A 278 -8.56 -5.33 12.44
N ALA A 279 -8.49 -6.40 13.24
CA ALA A 279 -9.32 -6.57 14.42
C ALA A 279 -9.08 -5.44 15.45
N ILE A 280 -7.82 -5.10 15.75
CA ILE A 280 -7.46 -4.03 16.68
C ILE A 280 -7.91 -2.66 16.14
N LYS A 281 -7.79 -2.43 14.84
CA LYS A 281 -8.29 -1.21 14.18
C LYS A 281 -9.80 -1.11 14.28
N ALA A 282 -10.52 -2.21 14.07
CA ALA A 282 -11.98 -2.25 14.13
C ALA A 282 -12.53 -1.92 15.53
N ILE A 283 -11.87 -2.39 16.59
CA ILE A 283 -12.22 -2.09 17.98
C ILE A 283 -11.86 -0.63 18.38
N GLY A 284 -11.21 0.14 17.49
CA GLY A 284 -10.88 1.55 17.74
C GLY A 284 -9.59 1.79 18.52
N ARG A 285 -8.79 0.77 18.81
CA ARG A 285 -7.56 0.89 19.59
C ARG A 285 -6.35 1.27 18.74
N SER A 286 -6.39 2.45 18.12
CA SER A 286 -5.29 2.98 17.30
C SER A 286 -3.98 3.20 18.05
N ASP A 287 -4.03 3.37 19.39
CA ASP A 287 -2.87 3.43 20.27
C ASP A 287 -2.09 2.12 20.32
N VAL A 288 -2.79 0.99 20.32
CA VAL A 288 -2.19 -0.36 20.29
C VAL A 288 -1.59 -0.62 18.92
N VAL A 289 -2.28 -0.23 17.84
CA VAL A 289 -1.76 -0.35 16.46
C VAL A 289 -0.41 0.36 16.34
N LEU A 290 -0.32 1.62 16.78
CA LEU A 290 0.91 2.39 16.72
C LEU A 290 2.04 1.73 17.53
N LYS A 291 1.75 1.27 18.75
CA LYS A 291 2.73 0.59 19.61
C LYS A 291 3.24 -0.70 18.98
N LEU A 292 2.36 -1.51 18.40
CA LEU A 292 2.73 -2.76 17.74
C LEU A 292 3.62 -2.50 16.51
N GLU A 293 3.28 -1.51 15.68
CA GLU A 293 4.09 -1.16 14.52
C GLU A 293 5.46 -0.60 14.92
N ILE A 294 5.53 0.25 15.94
CA ILE A 294 6.80 0.72 16.48
C ILE A 294 7.63 -0.46 16.98
N THR A 295 7.04 -1.37 17.77
CA THR A 295 7.77 -2.52 18.34
C THR A 295 8.25 -3.49 17.26
N ARG A 296 7.44 -3.71 16.21
CA ARG A 296 7.79 -4.58 15.07
C ARG A 296 8.91 -3.98 14.23
N ASN A 297 8.83 -2.68 13.95
CA ASN A 297 9.67 -1.98 13.01
C ASN A 297 10.90 -1.32 13.66
N LEU A 298 10.96 -1.24 15.01
CA LEU A 298 12.20 -0.88 15.70
C LEU A 298 13.26 -1.95 15.38
N PRO A 299 14.41 -1.56 14.80
CA PRO A 299 15.44 -2.52 14.53
C PRO A 299 15.85 -3.17 15.85
N ARG A 300 15.65 -4.48 15.97
CA ARG A 300 16.34 -5.30 16.97
C ARG A 300 17.84 -5.20 16.66
N GLN A 301 18.47 -4.11 17.05
CA GLN A 301 19.92 -3.86 16.90
C GLN A 301 20.77 -4.83 17.72
N SER A 302 20.17 -5.79 18.37
CA SER A 302 20.88 -6.80 19.12
C SER A 302 20.87 -8.13 18.38
N LYS A 303 22.02 -8.46 17.82
CA LYS A 303 22.46 -9.75 17.27
C LYS A 303 22.37 -9.90 15.75
N CYS A 304 23.12 -9.06 15.02
CA CYS A 304 23.79 -9.58 13.84
C CYS A 304 24.85 -10.58 14.34
N PRO A 305 24.74 -11.89 14.06
CA PRO A 305 25.75 -12.83 14.50
C PRO A 305 27.08 -12.42 13.87
N ARG A 306 28.14 -12.27 14.67
CA ARG A 306 29.53 -11.98 14.24
C ARG A 306 30.09 -12.97 13.20
N ALA A 307 29.31 -14.00 12.85
CA ALA A 307 29.65 -15.01 11.86
C ALA A 307 29.83 -14.51 10.42
N TRP A 308 29.32 -13.30 10.09
CA TRP A 308 29.42 -12.74 8.72
C TRP A 308 30.61 -11.79 8.50
N GLN A 309 31.31 -11.40 9.54
CA GLN A 309 32.53 -10.56 9.42
C GLN A 309 33.80 -11.32 9.05
N GLY A 310 33.76 -12.65 9.08
CA GLY A 310 34.94 -13.51 8.89
C GLY A 310 35.32 -13.84 7.43
N ARG A 311 34.52 -13.48 6.40
CA ARG A 311 34.80 -13.88 5.02
C ARG A 311 35.42 -12.81 4.10
N ARG A 312 35.93 -11.73 4.65
CA ARG A 312 36.61 -10.70 3.87
C ARG A 312 38.12 -10.64 4.08
N ARG A 313 38.77 -11.75 4.39
CA ARG A 313 40.24 -11.80 4.42
C ARG A 313 40.80 -13.01 3.68
N CYS A 314 40.32 -13.31 2.49
CA CYS A 314 41.02 -14.17 1.53
C CYS A 314 40.40 -13.92 0.14
N GLN A 315 40.83 -12.85 -0.50
CA GLN A 315 41.12 -12.72 -1.93
C GLN A 315 41.59 -11.30 -2.18
#